data_b4f09da550af86ae97b829ea0b20e4c9
#
_entry.id   b4f09da550af86ae97b829ea0b20e4c9
#
_cell.length_a   1.000
_cell.length_b   1.000
_cell.length_c   1.000
_cell.angle_alpha   90.00
_cell.angle_beta   90.00
_cell.angle_gamma   90.00
#
_symmetry.space_group_name_H-M   'P 1'
#
loop_
_entity.id
_entity.type
_entity.pdbx_description
1 polymer ?
#
loop_
_entity_poly.entity_id
_entity_poly.type
_entity_poly.pdbx_seq_one_letter_code
_entity_poly.pdbx_strand_id
1 'polypeptide(L)'
;MQSEKDGVEIDQGIFLSQVLAVADAGMHLCQSMLLPRPEAVERGAEFLRSGAINFGPAKIERQGKAAVVSVCNPRFLNAEDDDTLDDTEIAADIAILDPASEICVLRGDFVDHPKYKGRKIFSAGINLTHLYRGKIPLLWYIRRDMGVVNKMFRGVATGHTSPDEIYGGTHEKPWIAGLDGFAIGGGCQYLLAMDYVVAGSDAYMTLPARKEGIIPGAANLRLTRFLGARVARQAIMMGRRLECDSPEGRRICDLIVAPDQMEKTIAQVVENFTSSGVVSAASNRRAFRAWEEPLDTFRRYMAVYCREQAYCHFSPALIANLERHWNAAQRKI
;
A
#
# COMPACT_ATOMS: atom_id res chain seq x y z
N MET A 1 22.63 11.90 6.21
CA MET A 1 22.61 10.73 5.31
C MET A 1 22.10 9.54 6.07
N GLN A 2 21.55 8.52 5.38
CA GLN A 2 21.15 7.27 6.07
C GLN A 2 22.35 6.60 6.77
N SER A 3 23.52 6.66 6.16
CA SER A 3 24.77 6.16 6.72
C SER A 3 25.28 6.89 7.97
N GLU A 4 24.72 8.06 8.28
CA GLU A 4 25.15 8.92 9.39
C GLU A 4 24.23 8.84 10.60
N LYS A 5 23.14 8.06 10.51
CA LYS A 5 22.20 7.84 11.61
C LYS A 5 22.87 7.01 12.69
N ASP A 6 22.62 7.33 13.97
CA ASP A 6 23.24 6.73 15.15
C ASP A 6 22.69 5.34 15.53
N GLY A 7 21.65 4.86 14.83
CA GLY A 7 21.09 3.52 15.07
C GLY A 7 20.04 3.44 16.17
N VAL A 8 19.61 4.53 16.78
CA VAL A 8 18.53 4.54 17.81
C VAL A 8 17.22 3.92 17.25
N GLU A 9 16.98 4.05 15.96
CA GLU A 9 15.83 3.44 15.31
C GLU A 9 15.86 1.88 15.35
N ILE A 10 17.03 1.26 15.57
CA ILE A 10 17.13 -0.19 15.78
C ILE A 10 16.40 -0.58 17.08
N ASP A 11 16.58 0.19 18.15
CA ASP A 11 15.89 -0.03 19.42
C ASP A 11 14.38 0.13 19.26
N GLN A 12 13.90 1.08 18.43
CA GLN A 12 12.49 1.20 18.08
C GLN A 12 11.95 -0.08 17.41
N GLY A 13 12.70 -0.64 16.46
CA GLY A 13 12.33 -1.88 15.79
C GLY A 13 12.28 -3.08 16.74
N ILE A 14 13.27 -3.20 17.64
CA ILE A 14 13.31 -4.23 18.66
C ILE A 14 12.14 -4.07 19.64
N PHE A 15 11.91 -2.86 20.15
CA PHE A 15 10.79 -2.56 21.05
C PHE A 15 9.45 -2.95 20.44
N LEU A 16 9.15 -2.48 19.23
CA LEU A 16 7.91 -2.81 18.54
C LEU A 16 7.77 -4.30 18.26
N SER A 17 8.88 -4.98 17.93
CA SER A 17 8.90 -6.44 17.80
C SER A 17 8.45 -7.14 19.09
N GLN A 18 8.94 -6.69 20.26
CA GLN A 18 8.55 -7.25 21.56
C GLN A 18 7.08 -6.93 21.90
N VAL A 19 6.61 -5.71 21.66
CA VAL A 19 5.19 -5.36 21.87
C VAL A 19 4.29 -6.24 21.02
N LEU A 20 4.62 -6.40 19.74
CA LEU A 20 3.84 -7.23 18.80
C LEU A 20 3.96 -8.74 19.11
N ALA A 21 5.04 -9.19 19.76
CA ALA A 21 5.18 -10.59 20.17
C ALA A 21 4.19 -10.97 21.29
N VAL A 22 3.82 -10.03 22.16
CA VAL A 22 2.78 -10.23 23.19
C VAL A 22 1.40 -10.11 22.54
N ALA A 23 0.57 -11.16 22.67
CA ALA A 23 -0.69 -11.24 21.94
C ALA A 23 -1.61 -10.03 22.21
N ASP A 24 -1.94 -9.75 23.45
CA ASP A 24 -2.89 -8.69 23.83
C ASP A 24 -2.35 -7.30 23.44
N ALA A 25 -1.10 -7.01 23.77
CA ALA A 25 -0.48 -5.72 23.44
C ALA A 25 -0.36 -5.51 21.92
N GLY A 26 0.06 -6.56 21.22
CA GLY A 26 0.20 -6.51 19.76
C GLY A 26 -1.14 -6.43 19.02
N MET A 27 -2.17 -7.13 19.50
CA MET A 27 -3.53 -7.01 18.95
C MET A 27 -4.08 -5.60 19.18
N HIS A 28 -3.88 -5.05 20.37
CA HIS A 28 -4.27 -3.67 20.66
C HIS A 28 -3.55 -2.66 19.75
N LEU A 29 -2.24 -2.83 19.54
CA LEU A 29 -1.47 -1.96 18.63
C LEU A 29 -1.99 -2.07 17.20
N CYS A 30 -2.20 -3.30 16.68
CA CYS A 30 -2.76 -3.50 15.35
C CYS A 30 -4.12 -2.83 15.19
N GLN A 31 -5.00 -2.95 16.19
CA GLN A 31 -6.32 -2.32 16.18
C GLN A 31 -6.21 -0.79 16.23
N SER A 32 -5.33 -0.25 17.09
CA SER A 32 -5.13 1.19 17.23
C SER A 32 -4.62 1.83 15.91
N MET A 33 -3.81 1.11 15.16
CA MET A 33 -3.33 1.56 13.85
C MET A 33 -4.40 1.56 12.75
N LEU A 34 -5.54 0.91 12.99
CA LEU A 34 -6.71 0.97 12.09
C LEU A 34 -7.66 2.12 12.42
N LEU A 35 -7.45 2.86 13.51
CA LEU A 35 -8.26 4.06 13.79
C LEU A 35 -8.04 5.12 12.70
N PRO A 36 -9.09 5.85 12.32
CA PRO A 36 -8.96 6.90 11.32
C PRO A 36 -8.04 8.02 11.82
N ARG A 37 -7.34 8.64 10.92
CA ARG A 37 -6.60 9.87 11.21
C ARG A 37 -7.62 10.95 11.67
N PRO A 38 -7.30 11.72 12.71
CA PRO A 38 -8.18 12.81 13.14
C PRO A 38 -8.55 13.78 12.01
N GLU A 39 -7.58 14.11 11.17
CA GLU A 39 -7.73 14.99 10.00
C GLU A 39 -8.72 14.42 8.97
N ALA A 40 -8.79 13.09 8.84
CA ALA A 40 -9.75 12.43 7.95
C ALA A 40 -11.19 12.61 8.45
N VAL A 41 -11.38 12.55 9.77
CA VAL A 41 -12.70 12.76 10.40
C VAL A 41 -13.14 14.22 10.22
N GLU A 42 -12.24 15.18 10.44
CA GLU A 42 -12.49 16.61 10.26
C GLU A 42 -12.84 16.97 8.81
N ARG A 43 -12.07 16.44 7.85
CA ARG A 43 -12.23 16.75 6.42
C ARG A 43 -13.27 15.90 5.70
N GLY A 44 -13.80 14.85 6.35
CA GLY A 44 -14.86 14.02 5.78
C GLY A 44 -16.10 14.82 5.39
N ALA A 45 -16.51 15.80 6.22
CA ALA A 45 -17.62 16.70 5.90
C ALA A 45 -17.34 17.63 4.70
N GLU A 46 -16.09 18.04 4.48
CA GLU A 46 -15.66 18.77 3.29
C GLU A 46 -15.82 17.89 2.04
N PHE A 47 -15.30 16.66 2.10
CA PHE A 47 -15.40 15.71 0.98
C PHE A 47 -16.84 15.34 0.66
N LEU A 48 -17.68 15.17 1.66
CA LEU A 48 -19.11 14.87 1.45
C LEU A 48 -19.81 15.95 0.63
N ARG A 49 -19.46 17.23 0.86
CA ARG A 49 -20.03 18.37 0.14
C ARG A 49 -19.41 18.63 -1.22
N SER A 50 -18.08 18.59 -1.31
CA SER A 50 -17.33 18.98 -2.50
C SER A 50 -17.17 17.82 -3.51
N GLY A 51 -17.14 16.60 -3.02
CA GLY A 51 -16.81 15.41 -3.80
C GLY A 51 -15.35 15.31 -4.21
N ALA A 52 -14.48 16.25 -3.80
CA ALA A 52 -13.06 16.23 -4.13
C ALA A 52 -12.23 17.00 -3.09
N ILE A 53 -11.05 16.45 -2.76
CA ILE A 53 -10.02 17.13 -1.97
C ILE A 53 -8.66 16.85 -2.61
N ASN A 54 -7.84 17.89 -2.73
CA ASN A 54 -6.46 17.81 -3.14
C ASN A 54 -5.55 18.15 -1.96
N PHE A 55 -4.76 17.18 -1.49
CA PHE A 55 -3.77 17.35 -0.43
C PHE A 55 -2.39 17.71 -0.98
N GLY A 56 -2.18 17.66 -2.30
CA GLY A 56 -0.88 17.75 -2.95
C GLY A 56 -0.32 16.35 -3.21
N PRO A 57 0.26 15.68 -2.20
CA PRO A 57 0.80 14.32 -2.32
C PRO A 57 -0.25 13.24 -2.54
N ALA A 58 -1.50 13.50 -2.21
CA ALA A 58 -2.64 12.64 -2.49
C ALA A 58 -3.85 13.47 -2.95
N LYS A 59 -4.73 12.84 -3.71
CA LYS A 59 -6.03 13.40 -4.11
C LYS A 59 -7.11 12.38 -3.85
N ILE A 60 -8.29 12.88 -3.51
CA ILE A 60 -9.50 12.04 -3.46
C ILE A 60 -10.61 12.71 -4.23
N GLU A 61 -11.31 11.95 -5.07
CA GLU A 61 -12.42 12.42 -5.89
C GLU A 61 -13.53 11.38 -5.91
N ARG A 62 -14.80 11.83 -5.81
CA ARG A 62 -15.95 10.96 -5.98
C ARG A 62 -16.34 10.89 -7.45
N GLN A 63 -16.30 9.70 -8.00
CA GLN A 63 -16.68 9.40 -9.39
C GLN A 63 -17.84 8.37 -9.39
N GLY A 64 -19.07 8.86 -9.52
CA GLY A 64 -20.25 8.02 -9.35
C GLY A 64 -20.31 7.40 -7.96
N LYS A 65 -20.32 6.07 -7.87
CA LYS A 65 -20.31 5.31 -6.61
C LYS A 65 -18.92 5.04 -6.04
N ALA A 66 -17.87 5.48 -6.71
CA ALA A 66 -16.50 5.26 -6.29
C ALA A 66 -15.89 6.49 -5.61
N ALA A 67 -15.13 6.29 -4.51
CA ALA A 67 -14.15 7.23 -4.01
C ALA A 67 -12.78 6.86 -4.59
N VAL A 68 -12.24 7.70 -5.46
CA VAL A 68 -10.97 7.48 -6.16
C VAL A 68 -9.85 8.20 -5.42
N VAL A 69 -8.91 7.44 -4.88
CA VAL A 69 -7.70 7.93 -4.24
C VAL A 69 -6.55 7.85 -5.24
N SER A 70 -5.86 8.97 -5.47
CA SER A 70 -4.69 9.03 -6.35
C SER A 70 -3.45 9.43 -5.55
N VAL A 71 -2.39 8.64 -5.63
CA VAL A 71 -1.07 8.99 -5.09
C VAL A 71 -0.37 9.91 -6.08
N CYS A 72 0.16 11.03 -5.59
CA CYS A 72 0.71 12.12 -6.40
C CYS A 72 2.12 12.48 -5.91
N ASN A 73 3.12 11.96 -6.60
CA ASN A 73 4.52 12.38 -6.44
C ASN A 73 5.18 12.38 -7.83
N PRO A 74 4.76 13.32 -8.72
CA PRO A 74 5.06 13.26 -10.14
C PRO A 74 6.55 13.30 -10.45
N ARG A 75 7.34 14.00 -9.64
CA ARG A 75 8.80 14.09 -9.78
C ARG A 75 9.50 12.75 -9.56
N PHE A 76 8.95 11.91 -8.67
CA PHE A 76 9.53 10.63 -8.29
C PHE A 76 8.69 9.42 -8.77
N LEU A 77 7.92 9.59 -9.88
CA LEU A 77 7.12 8.52 -10.47
C LEU A 77 6.10 7.92 -9.48
N ASN A 78 5.47 8.78 -8.69
CA ASN A 78 4.55 8.43 -7.63
C ASN A 78 5.17 7.47 -6.58
N ALA A 79 6.46 7.69 -6.28
CA ALA A 79 7.12 7.02 -5.17
C ALA A 79 6.60 7.54 -3.83
N GLU A 80 6.62 6.66 -2.84
CA GLU A 80 6.19 6.92 -1.48
C GLU A 80 7.35 7.39 -0.61
N ASP A 81 7.11 8.35 0.24
CA ASP A 81 8.06 8.90 1.22
C ASP A 81 7.33 9.52 2.42
N ASP A 82 8.07 10.20 3.28
CA ASP A 82 7.54 10.87 4.46
C ASP A 82 6.58 12.02 4.12
N ASP A 83 6.74 12.67 2.97
CA ASP A 83 5.85 13.73 2.51
C ASP A 83 4.52 13.21 1.97
N THR A 84 4.46 11.94 1.52
CA THR A 84 3.28 11.36 0.87
C THR A 84 2.43 10.48 1.79
N LEU A 85 3.00 9.95 2.87
CA LEU A 85 2.36 8.89 3.65
C LEU A 85 1.09 9.36 4.36
N ASP A 86 1.18 10.47 5.09
CA ASP A 86 0.07 10.95 5.92
C ASP A 86 -1.14 11.35 5.05
N ASP A 87 -0.91 12.10 3.98
CA ASP A 87 -1.98 12.53 3.07
C ASP A 87 -2.63 11.35 2.33
N THR A 88 -1.84 10.33 1.98
CA THR A 88 -2.39 9.10 1.37
C THR A 88 -3.25 8.33 2.38
N GLU A 89 -2.84 8.25 3.65
CA GLU A 89 -3.62 7.60 4.70
C GLU A 89 -4.91 8.37 4.99
N ILE A 90 -4.84 9.71 5.08
CA ILE A 90 -6.02 10.55 5.27
C ILE A 90 -7.02 10.40 4.11
N ALA A 91 -6.54 10.41 2.87
CA ALA A 91 -7.39 10.20 1.69
C ALA A 91 -8.04 8.81 1.68
N ALA A 92 -7.30 7.76 2.08
CA ALA A 92 -7.83 6.41 2.20
C ALA A 92 -8.90 6.30 3.30
N ASP A 93 -8.67 6.90 4.47
CA ASP A 93 -9.63 6.94 5.57
C ASP A 93 -10.94 7.64 5.13
N ILE A 94 -10.83 8.81 4.46
CA ILE A 94 -11.99 9.53 3.92
C ILE A 94 -12.73 8.66 2.90
N ALA A 95 -12.03 7.99 1.99
CA ALA A 95 -12.64 7.11 0.98
C ALA A 95 -13.44 5.98 1.62
N ILE A 96 -12.89 5.35 2.66
CA ILE A 96 -13.56 4.27 3.39
C ILE A 96 -14.79 4.79 4.14
N LEU A 97 -14.67 5.97 4.77
CA LEU A 97 -15.70 6.53 5.64
C LEU A 97 -16.79 7.32 4.90
N ASP A 98 -16.59 7.71 3.63
CA ASP A 98 -17.54 8.49 2.85
C ASP A 98 -18.89 7.74 2.65
N PRO A 99 -20.01 8.22 3.20
CA PRO A 99 -21.28 7.52 3.07
C PRO A 99 -21.90 7.61 1.67
N ALA A 100 -21.39 8.50 0.82
CA ALA A 100 -21.90 8.70 -0.54
C ALA A 100 -21.23 7.83 -1.59
N SER A 101 -20.16 7.10 -1.24
CA SER A 101 -19.50 6.13 -2.11
C SER A 101 -19.66 4.71 -1.58
N GLU A 102 -19.74 3.73 -2.46
CA GLU A 102 -19.92 2.31 -2.16
C GLU A 102 -18.61 1.50 -2.26
N ILE A 103 -17.65 2.00 -3.03
CA ILE A 103 -16.39 1.31 -3.35
C ILE A 103 -15.23 2.30 -3.39
N CYS A 104 -14.03 1.83 -3.15
CA CYS A 104 -12.81 2.64 -3.24
C CYS A 104 -11.98 2.22 -4.47
N VAL A 105 -11.30 3.19 -5.08
CA VAL A 105 -10.37 2.96 -6.17
C VAL A 105 -9.03 3.58 -5.82
N LEU A 106 -7.94 2.85 -5.99
CA LEU A 106 -6.57 3.35 -5.84
C LEU A 106 -5.88 3.49 -7.19
N ARG A 107 -5.26 4.64 -7.41
CA ARG A 107 -4.50 4.93 -8.64
C ARG A 107 -3.23 5.71 -8.36
N GLY A 108 -2.31 5.72 -9.33
CA GLY A 108 -1.30 6.76 -9.44
C GLY A 108 -1.76 7.90 -10.34
N ASP A 109 -1.18 9.07 -10.17
CA ASP A 109 -1.46 10.25 -11.00
C ASP A 109 -0.45 10.40 -12.14
N PHE A 110 -0.62 11.42 -12.96
CA PHE A 110 0.32 11.80 -14.01
C PHE A 110 1.70 12.14 -13.44
N VAL A 111 2.73 11.75 -14.17
CA VAL A 111 4.12 11.95 -13.73
C VAL A 111 4.85 12.96 -14.60
N ASP A 112 5.80 13.67 -13.97
CA ASP A 112 6.70 14.61 -14.63
C ASP A 112 8.06 13.94 -14.90
N HIS A 113 8.07 13.05 -15.91
CA HIS A 113 9.27 12.35 -16.31
C HIS A 113 9.32 12.23 -17.83
N PRO A 114 10.44 12.56 -18.51
CA PRO A 114 10.51 12.60 -19.99
C PRO A 114 10.05 11.30 -20.67
N LYS A 115 10.42 10.14 -20.11
CA LYS A 115 10.05 8.82 -20.64
C LYS A 115 8.55 8.52 -20.50
N TYR A 116 7.87 9.11 -19.51
CA TYR A 116 6.48 8.80 -19.16
C TYR A 116 5.57 10.03 -19.24
N LYS A 117 6.03 11.07 -19.92
CA LYS A 117 5.28 12.33 -20.04
C LYS A 117 3.87 12.09 -20.57
N GLY A 118 2.88 12.65 -19.85
CA GLY A 118 1.48 12.51 -20.21
C GLY A 118 0.87 11.15 -19.87
N ARG A 119 1.58 10.30 -19.11
CA ARG A 119 1.07 9.02 -18.63
C ARG A 119 0.85 9.03 -17.12
N LYS A 120 -0.18 8.33 -16.67
CA LYS A 120 -0.29 7.91 -15.28
C LYS A 120 0.68 6.77 -15.01
N ILE A 121 1.27 6.76 -13.83
CA ILE A 121 2.10 5.65 -13.32
C ILE A 121 1.56 5.28 -11.94
N PHE A 122 1.35 4.00 -11.68
CA PHE A 122 0.77 3.56 -10.42
C PHE A 122 1.69 3.92 -9.24
N SER A 123 2.88 3.36 -9.15
CA SER A 123 3.88 3.74 -8.14
C SER A 123 5.25 3.13 -8.41
N ALA A 124 6.30 3.91 -8.19
CA ALA A 124 7.69 3.44 -8.18
C ALA A 124 8.12 2.85 -6.82
N GLY A 125 7.21 2.71 -5.85
CA GLY A 125 7.52 2.22 -4.52
C GLY A 125 8.15 3.29 -3.63
N ILE A 126 9.00 2.88 -2.68
CA ILE A 126 9.65 3.81 -1.76
C ILE A 126 10.61 4.76 -2.49
N ASN A 127 10.63 6.02 -2.10
CA ASN A 127 11.56 7.02 -2.63
C ASN A 127 13.00 6.74 -2.16
N LEU A 128 13.75 6.02 -3.01
CA LEU A 128 15.11 5.60 -2.70
C LEU A 128 16.08 6.78 -2.57
N THR A 129 15.78 7.94 -3.17
CA THR A 129 16.55 9.16 -2.97
C THR A 129 16.38 9.70 -1.56
N HIS A 130 15.14 9.78 -1.06
CA HIS A 130 14.83 10.17 0.32
C HIS A 130 15.40 9.15 1.32
N LEU A 131 15.29 7.85 1.02
CA LEU A 131 15.88 6.79 1.84
C LEU A 131 17.40 6.96 1.97
N TYR A 132 18.13 7.12 0.86
CA TYR A 132 19.58 7.33 0.86
C TYR A 132 19.99 8.58 1.64
N ARG A 133 19.18 9.64 1.56
CA ARG A 133 19.40 10.90 2.27
C ARG A 133 19.00 10.87 3.74
N GLY A 134 18.52 9.72 4.25
CA GLY A 134 18.14 9.53 5.66
C GLY A 134 16.84 10.22 6.06
N LYS A 135 16.01 10.66 5.09
CA LYS A 135 14.73 11.31 5.35
C LYS A 135 13.64 10.33 5.78
N ILE A 136 13.75 9.07 5.39
CA ILE A 136 12.77 8.04 5.73
C ILE A 136 13.19 7.36 7.03
N PRO A 137 12.45 7.54 8.14
CA PRO A 137 12.73 6.86 9.41
C PRO A 137 12.20 5.42 9.38
N LEU A 138 12.70 4.57 10.28
CA LEU A 138 12.20 3.19 10.42
C LEU A 138 10.69 3.13 10.68
N LEU A 139 10.16 4.02 11.49
CA LEU A 139 8.73 4.07 11.80
C LEU A 139 7.85 4.33 10.58
N TRP A 140 8.38 4.93 9.52
CA TRP A 140 7.66 5.12 8.26
C TRP A 140 7.15 3.79 7.68
N TYR A 141 8.02 2.77 7.63
CA TYR A 141 7.64 1.45 7.13
C TYR A 141 6.51 0.81 7.96
N ILE A 142 6.64 0.93 9.28
CA ILE A 142 5.70 0.32 10.23
C ILE A 142 4.34 1.02 10.17
N ARG A 143 4.35 2.36 10.18
CA ARG A 143 3.14 3.18 10.03
C ARG A 143 2.44 2.90 8.70
N ARG A 144 3.21 2.78 7.62
CA ARG A 144 2.67 2.47 6.31
C ARG A 144 1.97 1.10 6.27
N ASP A 145 2.66 0.06 6.72
CA ASP A 145 2.14 -1.30 6.62
C ASP A 145 1.01 -1.60 7.62
N MET A 146 1.09 -1.08 8.84
CA MET A 146 0.05 -1.25 9.86
C MET A 146 -1.08 -0.23 9.73
N GLY A 147 -0.82 0.94 9.15
CA GLY A 147 -1.78 2.00 8.86
C GLY A 147 -2.39 1.85 7.47
N VAL A 148 -2.01 2.72 6.52
CA VAL A 148 -2.70 2.89 5.24
C VAL A 148 -2.92 1.59 4.46
N VAL A 149 -1.89 0.72 4.34
CA VAL A 149 -2.03 -0.54 3.59
C VAL A 149 -2.98 -1.50 4.31
N ASN A 150 -2.86 -1.58 5.63
CA ASN A 150 -3.71 -2.46 6.43
C ASN A 150 -5.16 -1.95 6.53
N LYS A 151 -5.39 -0.63 6.52
CA LYS A 151 -6.72 -0.02 6.44
C LYS A 151 -7.39 -0.32 5.09
N MET A 152 -6.66 -0.24 3.99
CA MET A 152 -7.19 -0.67 2.69
C MET A 152 -7.56 -2.16 2.71
N PHE A 153 -6.80 -2.99 3.40
CA PHE A 153 -7.04 -4.43 3.50
C PHE A 153 -8.11 -4.82 4.53
N ARG A 154 -8.20 -4.12 5.69
CA ARG A 154 -9.08 -4.50 6.83
C ARG A 154 -10.18 -3.49 7.12
N GLY A 155 -10.16 -2.33 6.49
CA GLY A 155 -11.04 -1.21 6.84
C GLY A 155 -10.52 -0.38 8.00
N VAL A 156 -11.33 0.59 8.39
CA VAL A 156 -11.09 1.56 9.47
C VAL A 156 -11.82 1.12 10.73
N ALA A 157 -11.11 1.03 11.84
CA ALA A 157 -11.67 0.73 13.15
C ALA A 157 -12.39 1.96 13.75
N THR A 158 -13.32 1.73 14.65
CA THR A 158 -13.88 2.77 15.51
C THR A 158 -13.41 2.58 16.94
N GLY A 159 -13.52 3.59 17.79
CA GLY A 159 -13.12 3.50 19.19
C GLY A 159 -13.90 2.45 20.01
N HIS A 160 -14.97 1.88 19.45
CA HIS A 160 -15.82 0.87 20.09
C HIS A 160 -15.62 -0.54 19.51
N THR A 161 -14.76 -0.70 18.48
CA THR A 161 -14.51 -2.02 17.89
C THR A 161 -13.49 -2.79 18.72
N SER A 162 -13.70 -4.11 18.82
CA SER A 162 -12.74 -5.03 19.43
C SER A 162 -11.61 -5.35 18.45
N PRO A 163 -10.38 -5.61 18.89
CA PRO A 163 -9.34 -6.20 18.04
C PRO A 163 -9.64 -7.65 17.62
N ASP A 164 -10.65 -8.28 18.21
CA ASP A 164 -11.12 -9.60 17.79
C ASP A 164 -11.93 -9.50 16.50
N GLU A 165 -11.45 -10.12 15.42
CA GLU A 165 -12.12 -10.13 14.12
C GLU A 165 -13.47 -10.85 14.11
N ILE A 166 -13.74 -11.70 15.09
CA ILE A 166 -15.01 -12.43 15.20
C ILE A 166 -16.13 -11.49 15.68
N TYR A 167 -15.81 -10.67 16.67
CA TYR A 167 -16.77 -9.75 17.29
C TYR A 167 -16.54 -8.28 16.94
N GLY A 168 -15.30 -7.97 16.54
CA GLY A 168 -14.91 -6.63 16.13
C GLY A 168 -15.25 -6.39 14.66
N GLY A 169 -15.77 -5.22 14.36
CA GLY A 169 -16.05 -4.79 13.02
C GLY A 169 -15.24 -3.55 12.66
N THR A 170 -14.62 -3.56 11.50
CA THR A 170 -14.13 -2.35 10.87
C THR A 170 -15.18 -1.82 9.90
N HIS A 171 -15.15 -0.52 9.65
CA HIS A 171 -15.86 0.07 8.54
C HIS A 171 -15.02 -0.15 7.28
N GLU A 172 -15.54 -0.88 6.31
CA GLU A 172 -14.76 -1.26 5.13
C GLU A 172 -15.57 -1.22 3.84
N LYS A 173 -14.87 -0.98 2.75
CA LYS A 173 -15.39 -1.05 1.39
C LYS A 173 -14.47 -1.91 0.54
N PRO A 174 -14.97 -2.52 -0.55
CA PRO A 174 -14.10 -3.12 -1.56
C PRO A 174 -13.15 -2.10 -2.19
N TRP A 175 -11.95 -2.54 -2.57
CA TRP A 175 -10.94 -1.72 -3.23
C TRP A 175 -10.59 -2.26 -4.60
N ILE A 176 -10.57 -1.38 -5.59
CA ILE A 176 -10.08 -1.65 -6.94
C ILE A 176 -8.76 -0.91 -7.13
N ALA A 177 -7.74 -1.54 -7.71
CA ALA A 177 -6.56 -0.83 -8.22
C ALA A 177 -6.64 -0.65 -9.73
N GLY A 178 -6.28 0.54 -10.21
CA GLY A 178 -6.01 0.82 -11.61
C GLY A 178 -4.50 0.91 -11.84
N LEU A 179 -3.88 -0.17 -12.32
CA LEU A 179 -2.43 -0.29 -12.50
C LEU A 179 -2.01 0.22 -13.87
N ASP A 180 -1.58 1.48 -13.92
CA ASP A 180 -0.96 2.09 -15.09
C ASP A 180 0.56 1.95 -15.04
N GLY A 181 1.16 1.47 -16.10
CA GLY A 181 2.60 1.40 -16.32
C GLY A 181 3.33 0.41 -15.42
N PHE A 182 3.49 0.68 -14.13
CA PHE A 182 4.16 -0.27 -13.23
C PHE A 182 3.81 -0.06 -11.76
N ALA A 183 3.96 -1.16 -11.00
CA ALA A 183 3.97 -1.19 -9.56
C ALA A 183 5.31 -1.78 -9.08
N ILE A 184 6.13 -0.98 -8.42
CA ILE A 184 7.45 -1.39 -7.91
C ILE A 184 7.41 -1.36 -6.38
N GLY A 185 8.00 -2.35 -5.71
CA GLY A 185 8.17 -2.38 -4.27
C GLY A 185 6.87 -2.10 -3.51
N GLY A 186 6.77 -0.93 -2.87
CA GLY A 186 5.56 -0.46 -2.17
C GLY A 186 4.31 -0.44 -3.04
N GLY A 187 4.44 -0.02 -4.31
CA GLY A 187 3.34 -0.06 -5.26
C GLY A 187 2.77 -1.47 -5.47
N CYS A 188 3.65 -2.47 -5.58
CA CYS A 188 3.20 -3.87 -5.68
C CYS A 188 2.49 -4.34 -4.40
N GLN A 189 2.92 -3.87 -3.23
CA GLN A 189 2.28 -4.23 -1.95
C GLN A 189 0.83 -3.74 -1.86
N TYR A 190 0.51 -2.58 -2.42
CA TYR A 190 -0.87 -2.10 -2.50
C TYR A 190 -1.75 -3.09 -3.29
N LEU A 191 -1.27 -3.58 -4.44
CA LEU A 191 -2.04 -4.52 -5.26
C LEU A 191 -2.41 -5.80 -4.50
N LEU A 192 -1.53 -6.25 -3.59
CA LEU A 192 -1.76 -7.44 -2.75
C LEU A 192 -2.78 -7.21 -1.61
N ALA A 193 -3.23 -5.98 -1.42
CA ALA A 193 -4.27 -5.59 -0.46
C ALA A 193 -5.61 -5.25 -1.13
N MET A 194 -5.65 -5.22 -2.46
CA MET A 194 -6.86 -4.90 -3.23
C MET A 194 -7.74 -6.12 -3.44
N ASP A 195 -9.03 -5.88 -3.62
CA ASP A 195 -10.02 -6.91 -3.95
C ASP A 195 -10.11 -7.18 -5.45
N TYR A 196 -9.68 -6.20 -6.25
CA TYR A 196 -9.69 -6.31 -7.72
C TYR A 196 -8.62 -5.42 -8.35
N VAL A 197 -7.94 -5.92 -9.39
CA VAL A 197 -6.88 -5.18 -10.09
C VAL A 197 -7.16 -5.15 -11.59
N VAL A 198 -7.34 -3.93 -12.11
CA VAL A 198 -7.35 -3.65 -13.55
C VAL A 198 -5.97 -3.15 -13.95
N ALA A 199 -5.27 -3.83 -14.85
CA ALA A 199 -3.92 -3.49 -15.26
C ALA A 199 -3.82 -3.17 -16.75
N GLY A 200 -2.97 -2.20 -17.10
CA GLY A 200 -2.60 -1.96 -18.48
C GLY A 200 -1.84 -3.15 -19.08
N SER A 201 -2.07 -3.43 -20.36
CA SER A 201 -1.41 -4.54 -21.07
C SER A 201 0.11 -4.37 -21.20
N ASP A 202 0.60 -3.14 -20.99
CA ASP A 202 2.03 -2.82 -20.95
C ASP A 202 2.56 -2.69 -19.51
N ALA A 203 1.75 -3.01 -18.51
CA ALA A 203 2.12 -2.87 -17.11
C ALA A 203 2.90 -4.08 -16.56
N TYR A 204 3.70 -3.81 -15.53
CA TYR A 204 4.45 -4.85 -14.83
C TYR A 204 4.55 -4.57 -13.32
N MET A 205 4.84 -5.64 -12.59
CA MET A 205 5.11 -5.63 -11.16
C MET A 205 6.52 -6.11 -10.85
N THR A 206 7.15 -5.56 -9.82
CA THR A 206 8.42 -6.07 -9.30
C THR A 206 8.62 -5.72 -7.83
N LEU A 207 9.30 -6.59 -7.11
CA LEU A 207 9.67 -6.42 -5.70
C LEU A 207 11.20 -6.52 -5.57
N PRO A 208 11.96 -5.45 -5.90
CA PRO A 208 13.41 -5.50 -6.00
C PRO A 208 14.12 -5.45 -4.63
N ALA A 209 13.53 -6.01 -3.58
CA ALA A 209 13.98 -5.95 -2.18
C ALA A 209 15.46 -6.29 -2.00
N ARG A 210 15.96 -7.30 -2.73
CA ARG A 210 17.39 -7.67 -2.70
C ARG A 210 18.30 -6.53 -3.17
N LYS A 211 17.88 -5.77 -4.22
CA LYS A 211 18.65 -4.66 -4.76
C LYS A 211 18.51 -3.39 -3.92
N GLU A 212 17.43 -3.29 -3.19
CA GLU A 212 17.16 -2.18 -2.29
C GLU A 212 17.81 -2.42 -0.92
N GLY A 213 17.90 -3.67 -0.47
CA GLY A 213 18.42 -4.04 0.84
C GLY A 213 17.41 -3.89 1.96
N ILE A 214 16.11 -3.99 1.66
CA ILE A 214 14.99 -3.87 2.62
C ILE A 214 14.02 -5.03 2.47
N ILE A 215 13.12 -5.19 3.43
CA ILE A 215 12.01 -6.14 3.35
C ILE A 215 10.81 -5.44 2.70
N PRO A 216 10.12 -6.05 1.72
CA PRO A 216 9.02 -5.40 1.03
C PRO A 216 7.71 -5.50 1.83
N GLY A 217 7.63 -4.85 3.00
CA GLY A 217 6.45 -4.80 3.86
C GLY A 217 5.78 -6.16 4.06
N ALA A 218 4.46 -6.21 3.99
CA ALA A 218 3.69 -7.46 4.12
C ALA A 218 3.69 -8.33 2.84
N ALA A 219 4.47 -8.00 1.79
CA ALA A 219 4.48 -8.80 0.57
C ALA A 219 4.98 -10.23 0.78
N ASN A 220 5.91 -10.47 1.73
CA ASN A 220 6.35 -11.84 2.06
C ASN A 220 5.19 -12.71 2.56
N LEU A 221 4.25 -12.12 3.28
CA LEU A 221 3.05 -12.78 3.75
C LEU A 221 2.02 -12.92 2.62
N ARG A 222 1.73 -11.84 1.90
CA ARG A 222 0.60 -11.75 0.97
C ARG A 222 0.88 -12.37 -0.40
N LEU A 223 2.07 -12.14 -0.99
CA LEU A 223 2.38 -12.63 -2.34
C LEU A 223 2.33 -14.14 -2.46
N THR A 224 2.64 -14.86 -1.36
CA THR A 224 2.61 -16.33 -1.34
C THR A 224 1.23 -16.91 -1.58
N ARG A 225 0.16 -16.17 -1.24
CA ARG A 225 -1.23 -16.57 -1.48
C ARG A 225 -1.59 -16.52 -2.95
N PHE A 226 -1.11 -15.52 -3.67
CA PHE A 226 -1.37 -15.36 -5.10
C PHE A 226 -0.53 -16.29 -5.97
N LEU A 227 0.77 -16.41 -5.67
CA LEU A 227 1.75 -17.03 -6.56
C LEU A 227 2.36 -18.34 -6.03
N GLY A 228 1.99 -18.74 -4.81
CA GLY A 228 2.68 -19.82 -4.11
C GLY A 228 4.10 -19.44 -3.68
N ALA A 229 4.63 -20.18 -2.71
CA ALA A 229 5.88 -19.86 -2.02
C ALA A 229 7.11 -19.79 -2.94
N ARG A 230 7.16 -20.59 -4.01
CA ARG A 230 8.33 -20.65 -4.88
C ARG A 230 8.47 -19.41 -5.75
N VAL A 231 7.39 -19.00 -6.42
CA VAL A 231 7.39 -17.81 -7.27
C VAL A 231 7.53 -16.54 -6.43
N ALA A 232 6.87 -16.47 -5.26
CA ALA A 232 7.03 -15.37 -4.33
C ALA A 232 8.49 -15.16 -3.90
N ARG A 233 9.22 -16.25 -3.58
CA ARG A 233 10.66 -16.16 -3.28
C ARG A 233 11.49 -15.69 -4.47
N GLN A 234 11.18 -16.13 -5.69
CA GLN A 234 11.87 -15.63 -6.89
C GLN A 234 11.61 -14.13 -7.10
N ALA A 235 10.37 -13.67 -6.92
CA ALA A 235 10.02 -12.26 -7.05
C ALA A 235 10.77 -11.40 -6.03
N ILE A 236 10.74 -11.77 -4.76
CA ILE A 236 11.29 -10.96 -3.66
C ILE A 236 12.81 -11.11 -3.55
N MET A 237 13.31 -12.35 -3.48
CA MET A 237 14.72 -12.61 -3.18
C MET A 237 15.62 -12.51 -4.40
N MET A 238 15.07 -12.68 -5.63
CA MET A 238 15.82 -12.61 -6.88
C MET A 238 15.43 -11.41 -7.75
N GLY A 239 14.35 -10.69 -7.41
CA GLY A 239 13.86 -9.54 -8.15
C GLY A 239 13.25 -9.94 -9.51
N ARG A 240 12.59 -11.12 -9.57
CA ARG A 240 11.88 -11.54 -10.78
C ARG A 240 10.77 -10.54 -11.10
N ARG A 241 10.81 -9.98 -12.29
CA ARG A 241 9.75 -9.13 -12.82
C ARG A 241 8.55 -9.99 -13.24
N LEU A 242 7.37 -9.49 -12.97
CA LEU A 242 6.09 -10.10 -13.31
C LEU A 242 5.37 -9.18 -14.30
N GLU A 243 5.30 -9.58 -15.55
CA GLU A 243 4.46 -8.89 -16.55
C GLU A 243 3.00 -9.15 -16.19
N CYS A 244 2.15 -8.12 -16.23
CA CYS A 244 0.76 -8.26 -15.79
C CYS A 244 -0.05 -9.24 -16.64
N ASP A 245 0.28 -9.39 -17.92
CA ASP A 245 -0.37 -10.33 -18.83
C ASP A 245 0.22 -11.76 -18.80
N SER A 246 1.32 -11.98 -18.05
CA SER A 246 1.90 -13.31 -17.86
C SER A 246 0.97 -14.21 -17.01
N PRO A 247 1.15 -15.55 -17.05
CA PRO A 247 0.37 -16.47 -16.21
C PRO A 247 0.44 -16.15 -14.72
N GLU A 248 1.61 -15.70 -14.23
CA GLU A 248 1.79 -15.27 -12.85
C GLU A 248 1.16 -13.90 -12.59
N GLY A 249 1.30 -12.94 -13.51
CA GLY A 249 0.69 -11.63 -13.40
C GLY A 249 -0.83 -11.69 -13.32
N ARG A 250 -1.45 -12.54 -14.13
CA ARG A 250 -2.91 -12.79 -14.14
C ARG A 250 -3.45 -13.45 -12.88
N ARG A 251 -2.61 -13.85 -11.94
CA ARG A 251 -3.03 -14.30 -10.61
C ARG A 251 -3.15 -13.14 -9.61
N ILE A 252 -2.67 -11.96 -9.98
CA ILE A 252 -2.77 -10.72 -9.19
C ILE A 252 -3.66 -9.71 -9.91
N CYS A 253 -3.59 -9.68 -11.25
CA CYS A 253 -4.36 -8.76 -12.08
C CYS A 253 -5.56 -9.48 -12.69
N ASP A 254 -6.76 -9.02 -12.36
CA ASP A 254 -8.02 -9.65 -12.75
C ASP A 254 -8.40 -9.33 -14.19
N LEU A 255 -8.16 -8.09 -14.62
CA LEU A 255 -8.39 -7.65 -15.99
C LEU A 255 -7.13 -7.00 -16.57
N ILE A 256 -6.81 -7.36 -17.81
CA ILE A 256 -5.73 -6.74 -18.58
C ILE A 256 -6.34 -6.01 -19.76
N VAL A 257 -6.09 -4.71 -19.85
CA VAL A 257 -6.72 -3.84 -20.85
C VAL A 257 -5.69 -2.96 -21.55
N ALA A 258 -6.02 -2.48 -22.74
CA ALA A 258 -5.20 -1.45 -23.38
C ALA A 258 -5.19 -0.17 -22.50
N PRO A 259 -4.06 0.56 -22.42
CA PRO A 259 -3.94 1.71 -21.51
C PRO A 259 -5.01 2.78 -21.71
N ASP A 260 -5.49 2.98 -22.93
CA ASP A 260 -6.56 3.93 -23.27
C ASP A 260 -7.96 3.46 -22.84
N GLN A 261 -8.12 2.19 -22.46
CA GLN A 261 -9.38 1.62 -21.96
C GLN A 261 -9.47 1.61 -20.43
N MET A 262 -8.43 2.01 -19.72
CA MET A 262 -8.34 1.90 -18.26
C MET A 262 -9.50 2.60 -17.55
N GLU A 263 -9.76 3.86 -17.85
CA GLU A 263 -10.83 4.65 -17.22
C GLU A 263 -12.20 4.02 -17.42
N LYS A 264 -12.50 3.65 -18.65
CA LYS A 264 -13.77 3.01 -19.00
C LYS A 264 -13.94 1.67 -18.29
N THR A 265 -12.87 0.88 -18.23
CA THR A 265 -12.93 -0.44 -17.60
C THR A 265 -13.09 -0.33 -16.09
N ILE A 266 -12.39 0.58 -15.42
CA ILE A 266 -12.57 0.84 -13.98
C ILE A 266 -14.03 1.24 -13.71
N ALA A 267 -14.60 2.17 -14.48
CA ALA A 267 -16.00 2.58 -14.30
C ALA A 267 -16.97 1.39 -14.45
N GLN A 268 -16.72 0.50 -15.40
CA GLN A 268 -17.53 -0.70 -15.60
C GLN A 268 -17.39 -1.71 -14.46
N VAL A 269 -16.18 -1.88 -13.92
CA VAL A 269 -15.92 -2.75 -12.75
C VAL A 269 -16.62 -2.18 -11.51
N VAL A 270 -16.56 -0.85 -11.30
CA VAL A 270 -17.30 -0.17 -10.22
C VAL A 270 -18.80 -0.44 -10.33
N GLU A 271 -19.38 -0.27 -11.52
CA GLU A 271 -20.82 -0.53 -11.74
C GLU A 271 -21.16 -2.00 -11.48
N ASN A 272 -20.34 -2.93 -11.94
CA ASN A 272 -20.57 -4.36 -11.70
C ASN A 272 -20.55 -4.70 -10.22
N PHE A 273 -19.61 -4.14 -9.44
CA PHE A 273 -19.54 -4.38 -7.97
C PHE A 273 -20.74 -3.78 -7.23
N THR A 274 -21.28 -2.67 -7.70
CA THR A 274 -22.28 -1.88 -6.98
C THR A 274 -23.71 -2.09 -7.48
N SER A 275 -23.91 -2.78 -8.63
CA SER A 275 -25.23 -2.99 -9.26
C SER A 275 -26.22 -3.77 -8.40
N SER A 276 -25.72 -4.66 -7.51
CA SER A 276 -26.54 -5.46 -6.58
C SER A 276 -26.30 -5.06 -5.12
N GLY A 277 -25.65 -3.91 -4.88
CA GLY A 277 -25.20 -3.47 -3.57
C GLY A 277 -23.91 -4.16 -3.11
N VAL A 278 -23.16 -3.48 -2.24
CA VAL A 278 -21.82 -3.92 -1.79
C VAL A 278 -21.83 -4.74 -0.50
N VAL A 279 -22.97 -4.95 0.14
CA VAL A 279 -23.05 -5.66 1.42
C VAL A 279 -22.48 -7.07 1.31
N SER A 280 -22.86 -7.79 0.25
CA SER A 280 -22.34 -9.15 0.02
C SER A 280 -20.84 -9.13 -0.27
N ALA A 281 -20.34 -8.19 -1.08
CA ALA A 281 -18.93 -8.05 -1.38
C ALA A 281 -18.11 -7.78 -0.10
N ALA A 282 -18.53 -6.83 0.74
CA ALA A 282 -17.89 -6.53 2.03
C ALA A 282 -17.91 -7.74 2.98
N SER A 283 -19.03 -8.47 3.05
CA SER A 283 -19.16 -9.65 3.90
C SER A 283 -18.25 -10.79 3.45
N ASN A 284 -18.19 -11.06 2.14
CA ASN A 284 -17.28 -12.08 1.58
C ASN A 284 -15.82 -11.68 1.80
N ARG A 285 -15.47 -10.41 1.65
CA ARG A 285 -14.15 -9.88 1.93
C ARG A 285 -13.68 -10.21 3.35
N ARG A 286 -14.55 -10.01 4.36
CA ARG A 286 -14.28 -10.39 5.75
C ARG A 286 -14.09 -11.90 5.91
N ALA A 287 -14.95 -12.70 5.27
CA ALA A 287 -14.88 -14.15 5.32
C ALA A 287 -13.58 -14.68 4.71
N PHE A 288 -13.15 -14.16 3.56
CA PHE A 288 -11.85 -14.48 2.98
C PHE A 288 -10.70 -14.13 3.93
N ARG A 289 -10.71 -12.92 4.50
CA ARG A 289 -9.64 -12.45 5.38
C ARG A 289 -9.51 -13.27 6.65
N ALA A 290 -10.62 -13.73 7.24
CA ALA A 290 -10.61 -14.57 8.43
C ALA A 290 -9.81 -15.87 8.22
N TRP A 291 -9.73 -16.37 6.98
CA TRP A 291 -8.92 -17.53 6.60
C TRP A 291 -7.53 -17.13 6.06
N GLU A 292 -7.47 -16.15 5.17
CA GLU A 292 -6.24 -15.80 4.44
C GLU A 292 -5.21 -15.10 5.31
N GLU A 293 -5.64 -14.19 6.15
CA GLU A 293 -4.76 -13.37 6.99
C GLU A 293 -5.49 -12.92 8.27
N PRO A 294 -5.76 -13.84 9.22
CA PRO A 294 -6.25 -13.44 10.54
C PRO A 294 -5.34 -12.36 11.15
N LEU A 295 -5.91 -11.45 11.94
CA LEU A 295 -5.16 -10.32 12.51
C LEU A 295 -3.96 -10.80 13.36
N ASP A 296 -4.09 -11.94 14.06
CA ASP A 296 -2.98 -12.53 14.81
C ASP A 296 -1.83 -13.02 13.90
N THR A 297 -2.15 -13.52 12.70
CA THR A 297 -1.12 -13.88 11.71
C THR A 297 -0.37 -12.65 11.23
N PHE A 298 -1.07 -11.56 10.92
CA PHE A 298 -0.48 -10.28 10.56
C PHE A 298 0.38 -9.71 11.70
N ARG A 299 -0.14 -9.71 12.93
CA ARG A 299 0.59 -9.28 14.13
C ARG A 299 1.92 -10.02 14.31
N ARG A 300 1.89 -11.36 14.22
CA ARG A 300 3.11 -12.20 14.31
C ARG A 300 4.10 -11.89 13.21
N TYR A 301 3.61 -11.69 12.00
CA TYR A 301 4.44 -11.26 10.88
C TYR A 301 5.10 -9.91 11.18
N MET A 302 4.33 -8.93 11.64
CA MET A 302 4.84 -7.60 11.97
C MET A 302 5.84 -7.62 13.14
N ALA A 303 5.69 -8.53 14.10
CA ALA A 303 6.70 -8.71 15.17
C ALA A 303 8.08 -9.08 14.60
N VAL A 304 8.12 -9.99 13.62
CA VAL A 304 9.37 -10.33 12.91
C VAL A 304 9.82 -9.16 12.02
N TYR A 305 8.89 -8.59 11.26
CA TYR A 305 9.17 -7.52 10.31
C TYR A 305 9.83 -6.30 10.97
N CYS A 306 9.32 -5.82 12.10
CA CYS A 306 9.85 -4.63 12.78
C CYS A 306 11.34 -4.79 13.12
N ARG A 307 11.74 -5.95 13.65
CA ARG A 307 13.13 -6.23 13.99
C ARG A 307 14.01 -6.40 12.75
N GLU A 308 13.58 -7.24 11.82
CA GLU A 308 14.38 -7.55 10.63
C GLU A 308 14.49 -6.33 9.69
N GLN A 309 13.43 -5.52 9.59
CA GLN A 309 13.49 -4.27 8.82
C GLN A 309 14.45 -3.26 9.45
N ALA A 310 14.52 -3.17 10.77
CA ALA A 310 15.50 -2.32 11.46
C ALA A 310 16.93 -2.73 11.10
N TYR A 311 17.24 -4.02 11.16
CA TYR A 311 18.56 -4.52 10.75
C TYR A 311 18.87 -4.25 9.28
N CYS A 312 17.89 -4.43 8.39
CA CYS A 312 18.06 -4.09 6.98
C CYS A 312 18.31 -2.58 6.79
N HIS A 313 17.52 -1.73 7.45
CA HIS A 313 17.54 -0.28 7.33
C HIS A 313 18.89 0.34 7.79
N PHE A 314 19.57 -0.31 8.74
CA PHE A 314 20.89 0.09 9.24
C PHE A 314 22.05 -0.77 8.72
N SER A 315 21.78 -1.68 7.79
CA SER A 315 22.83 -2.49 7.18
C SER A 315 23.70 -1.64 6.24
N PRO A 316 25.03 -1.78 6.29
CA PRO A 316 25.92 -1.20 5.27
C PRO A 316 25.57 -1.63 3.84
N ALA A 317 24.96 -2.79 3.68
CA ALA A 317 24.49 -3.30 2.39
C ALA A 317 23.38 -2.43 1.78
N LEU A 318 22.55 -1.76 2.59
CA LEU A 318 21.54 -0.84 2.09
C LEU A 318 22.18 0.27 1.27
N ILE A 319 23.14 0.98 1.84
CA ILE A 319 23.85 2.09 1.17
C ILE A 319 24.58 1.59 -0.08
N ALA A 320 25.35 0.52 0.05
CA ALA A 320 26.10 -0.06 -1.08
C ALA A 320 25.17 -0.48 -2.23
N ASN A 321 23.99 -1.01 -1.93
CA ASN A 321 22.99 -1.39 -2.93
C ASN A 321 22.36 -0.16 -3.61
N LEU A 322 21.99 0.87 -2.84
CA LEU A 322 21.43 2.10 -3.39
C LEU A 322 22.41 2.83 -4.29
N GLU A 323 23.71 2.85 -3.95
CA GLU A 323 24.75 3.41 -4.81
C GLU A 323 24.95 2.58 -6.08
N ARG A 324 25.07 1.26 -5.94
CA ARG A 324 25.33 0.34 -7.05
C ARG A 324 24.19 0.26 -8.05
N HIS A 325 22.95 0.17 -7.58
CA HIS A 325 21.80 -0.15 -8.43
C HIS A 325 20.99 1.07 -8.84
N TRP A 326 21.07 2.16 -8.05
CA TRP A 326 20.25 3.35 -8.25
C TRP A 326 21.06 4.63 -8.47
N ASN A 327 22.39 4.55 -8.38
CA ASN A 327 23.28 5.71 -8.46
C ASN A 327 22.84 6.83 -7.48
N ALA A 328 22.45 6.43 -6.26
CA ALA A 328 21.76 7.29 -5.31
C ALA A 328 22.60 8.51 -4.90
N ALA A 329 23.94 8.38 -4.82
CA ALA A 329 24.86 9.46 -4.48
C ALA A 329 24.79 10.66 -5.44
N GLN A 330 24.44 10.43 -6.70
CA GLN A 330 24.38 11.48 -7.75
C GLN A 330 22.96 12.05 -7.94
N ARG A 331 21.94 11.47 -7.31
CA ARG A 331 20.56 11.95 -7.45
C ARG A 331 20.31 13.20 -6.59
N LYS A 332 19.72 14.20 -7.21
CA LYS A 332 19.29 15.44 -6.51
C LYS A 332 17.91 15.20 -5.88
N ILE A 333 17.71 15.80 -4.70
CA ILE A 333 16.40 15.89 -4.02
C ILE A 333 15.50 16.87 -4.77
#